data_e78747292c714206e262b50751b2d9d6
#
_entry.id   e78747292c714206e262b50751b2d9d6
#
_cell.length_a   1.000
_cell.length_b   1.000
_cell.length_c   1.000
_cell.angle_alpha   90.00
_cell.angle_beta   90.00
_cell.angle_gamma   90.00
#
_symmetry.space_group_name_H-M   'P 1'
#
loop_
_entity.id
_entity.type
_entity.pdbx_description
1 polymer ?
#
loop_
_entity_poly.entity_id
_entity_poly.type
_entity_poly.pdbx_seq_one_letter_code
_entity_poly.pdbx_strand_id
1 'polypeptide(L)'
;MRTARRRRRRPRVLLAAVPLLALAACGGGTSSAAAAEPVTLYTCVSDQTIQPMIEAFEKSSPGSQVELFRAPTGELNARVAADARSGGLRADVIWACDPLTMQGYVDQDLVGGWTPPDADAIPAEFRTENYVGAAVLYMVAVHRVDVPAPQTWSELTGPDYAGGVAVPDPSVAASALGALGYFAGNPEYGVDFYGALQRNGAVQVSTPDDVTTGVAQGIYQAGMTTANSAYAAKKDGSPVDVVWPEPGAVAIYGPLALARDSADSQAAKDFISFVVGEQGQTVLAAAGSYPTRPGVPGPTIPDGAPVVSPDWAAVGQDKDAVLSDYQQFLGG
;
A
#
# COMPACT_ATOMS: atom_id res chain seq x y z
N MET A 1 73.87 36.71 17.17
CA MET A 1 74.42 36.18 15.88
C MET A 1 73.53 36.64 14.71
N ARG A 2 74.23 37.18 13.72
CA ARG A 2 73.71 37.99 12.60
C ARG A 2 72.86 37.15 11.64
N THR A 3 71.68 37.68 11.21
CA THR A 3 70.96 37.17 10.09
C THR A 3 70.76 38.23 9.03
N ALA A 4 71.22 37.90 7.84
CA ALA A 4 71.27 38.78 6.67
C ALA A 4 69.88 38.89 5.96
N ARG A 5 69.46 40.12 5.68
CA ARG A 5 68.36 40.47 4.79
C ARG A 5 68.81 40.29 3.33
N ARG A 6 68.11 39.46 2.55
CA ARG A 6 68.19 39.46 1.08
C ARG A 6 66.94 40.14 0.48
N ARG A 7 67.18 41.30 -0.12
CA ARG A 7 66.26 42.03 -1.01
C ARG A 7 66.09 41.24 -2.33
N ARG A 8 64.87 40.92 -2.73
CA ARG A 8 64.58 40.46 -4.10
C ARG A 8 63.90 41.56 -4.88
N ARG A 9 64.49 41.85 -6.08
CA ARG A 9 64.08 42.83 -7.06
C ARG A 9 62.81 42.39 -7.78
N ARG A 10 61.91 43.32 -8.04
CA ARG A 10 60.71 43.14 -8.91
C ARG A 10 61.10 43.27 -10.39
N PRO A 11 60.68 42.35 -11.28
CA PRO A 11 60.71 42.61 -12.70
C PRO A 11 59.47 43.39 -13.12
N ARG A 12 59.66 44.36 -13.95
CA ARG A 12 58.63 45.09 -14.67
C ARG A 12 58.12 44.19 -15.82
N VAL A 13 56.81 43.93 -15.86
CA VAL A 13 56.19 43.26 -17.00
C VAL A 13 55.48 44.34 -17.85
N LEU A 14 55.83 44.36 -19.15
CA LEU A 14 55.21 45.17 -20.17
C LEU A 14 53.76 44.69 -20.43
N LEU A 15 52.85 45.68 -20.52
CA LEU A 15 51.52 45.44 -21.07
C LEU A 15 51.61 45.32 -22.62
N ALA A 16 51.23 44.14 -23.11
CA ALA A 16 50.90 43.98 -24.53
C ALA A 16 49.34 44.00 -24.66
N ALA A 17 48.85 44.97 -25.39
CA ALA A 17 47.43 45.09 -25.73
C ALA A 17 47.11 44.08 -26.84
N VAL A 18 46.12 43.18 -26.57
CA VAL A 18 45.52 42.27 -27.57
C VAL A 18 44.09 42.74 -27.85
N PRO A 19 43.69 42.92 -29.11
CA PRO A 19 42.34 43.35 -29.44
C PRO A 19 41.34 42.19 -29.25
N LEU A 20 40.25 42.46 -28.53
CA LEU A 20 39.08 41.56 -28.46
C LEU A 20 38.37 41.51 -29.79
N LEU A 21 38.43 40.38 -30.47
CA LEU A 21 37.44 40.02 -31.50
C LEU A 21 36.21 39.46 -30.77
N ALA A 22 35.10 40.18 -30.84
CA ALA A 22 33.79 39.69 -30.40
C ALA A 22 33.26 38.68 -31.43
N LEU A 23 33.35 37.38 -31.14
CA LEU A 23 32.54 36.37 -31.79
C LEU A 23 31.16 36.32 -31.09
N ALA A 24 30.14 36.84 -31.77
CA ALA A 24 28.76 36.58 -31.42
C ALA A 24 28.45 35.11 -31.78
N ALA A 25 28.61 34.21 -30.81
CA ALA A 25 28.08 32.86 -30.88
C ALA A 25 26.60 32.92 -30.50
N CYS A 26 25.72 32.78 -31.51
CA CYS A 26 24.31 32.39 -31.28
C CYS A 26 24.30 31.02 -30.58
N GLY A 27 24.34 31.02 -29.27
CA GLY A 27 24.08 29.86 -28.47
C GLY A 27 22.60 29.56 -28.51
N GLY A 28 22.18 28.59 -29.35
CA GLY A 28 20.87 27.94 -29.20
C GLY A 28 20.83 27.36 -27.80
N GLY A 29 20.01 27.94 -26.92
CA GLY A 29 19.72 27.40 -25.64
C GLY A 29 18.98 26.07 -25.83
N THR A 30 19.71 24.96 -25.75
CA THR A 30 19.10 23.70 -25.37
C THR A 30 18.64 23.92 -23.93
N SER A 31 17.34 24.19 -23.75
CA SER A 31 16.70 24.05 -22.48
C SER A 31 16.93 22.59 -22.07
N SER A 32 17.93 22.36 -21.25
CA SER A 32 18.01 21.14 -20.47
C SER A 32 16.73 21.16 -19.62
N ALA A 33 15.74 20.36 -20.00
CA ALA A 33 14.62 20.10 -19.14
C ALA A 33 15.26 19.64 -17.81
N ALA A 34 15.11 20.44 -16.76
CA ALA A 34 15.50 20.02 -15.43
C ALA A 34 14.78 18.67 -15.20
N ALA A 35 15.53 17.63 -14.86
CA ALA A 35 14.93 16.37 -14.49
C ALA A 35 13.91 16.69 -13.38
N ALA A 36 12.68 16.21 -13.55
CA ALA A 36 11.67 16.38 -12.52
C ALA A 36 12.19 15.72 -11.23
N GLU A 37 11.93 16.34 -10.10
CA GLU A 37 12.25 15.71 -8.82
C GLU A 37 11.46 14.39 -8.72
N PRO A 38 12.07 13.29 -8.22
CA PRO A 38 11.39 12.02 -8.09
C PRO A 38 10.22 12.12 -7.10
N VAL A 39 9.15 11.37 -7.36
CA VAL A 39 8.02 11.23 -6.44
C VAL A 39 8.37 10.21 -5.37
N THR A 40 8.43 10.59 -4.12
CA THR A 40 8.62 9.66 -3.01
C THR A 40 7.30 9.03 -2.61
N LEU A 41 7.14 7.74 -2.88
CA LEU A 41 5.94 6.97 -2.57
C LEU A 41 6.17 6.09 -1.33
N TYR A 42 5.29 6.26 -0.32
CA TYR A 42 5.21 5.33 0.82
C TYR A 42 3.98 4.45 0.67
N THR A 43 4.15 3.13 0.81
CA THR A 43 3.02 2.20 0.63
C THR A 43 3.18 0.87 1.37
N CYS A 44 2.05 0.23 1.64
CA CYS A 44 1.93 -1.16 2.08
C CYS A 44 1.43 -2.11 0.97
N VAL A 45 1.19 -1.58 -0.23
CA VAL A 45 0.77 -2.39 -1.39
C VAL A 45 1.87 -3.37 -1.77
N SER A 46 1.49 -4.60 -2.15
CA SER A 46 2.44 -5.66 -2.49
C SER A 46 3.33 -5.29 -3.69
N ASP A 47 4.55 -5.82 -3.72
CA ASP A 47 5.49 -5.59 -4.84
C ASP A 47 4.90 -6.03 -6.18
N GLN A 48 4.11 -7.12 -6.19
CA GLN A 48 3.40 -7.60 -7.37
C GLN A 48 2.48 -6.54 -8.00
N THR A 49 1.90 -5.66 -7.19
CA THR A 49 1.00 -4.59 -7.65
C THR A 49 1.75 -3.28 -7.89
N ILE A 50 2.66 -2.90 -6.97
CA ILE A 50 3.24 -1.57 -7.02
C ILE A 50 4.34 -1.43 -8.07
N GLN A 51 5.16 -2.46 -8.33
CA GLN A 51 6.23 -2.39 -9.32
C GLN A 51 5.70 -2.15 -10.74
N PRO A 52 4.71 -2.94 -11.26
CA PRO A 52 4.12 -2.65 -12.57
C PRO A 52 3.46 -1.26 -12.65
N MET A 53 2.91 -0.76 -11.55
CA MET A 53 2.30 0.58 -11.50
C MET A 53 3.35 1.67 -11.69
N ILE A 54 4.47 1.59 -10.99
CA ILE A 54 5.59 2.53 -11.11
C ILE A 54 6.16 2.50 -12.55
N GLU A 55 6.45 1.32 -13.08
CA GLU A 55 6.98 1.16 -14.43
C GLU A 55 6.03 1.76 -15.49
N ALA A 56 4.72 1.55 -15.34
CA ALA A 56 3.73 2.08 -16.27
C ALA A 56 3.61 3.62 -16.16
N PHE A 57 3.68 4.17 -14.96
CA PHE A 57 3.71 5.63 -14.75
C PHE A 57 4.94 6.26 -15.40
N GLU A 58 6.14 5.76 -15.09
CA GLU A 58 7.41 6.29 -15.64
C GLU A 58 7.46 6.19 -17.16
N LYS A 59 6.90 5.13 -17.73
CA LYS A 59 6.76 4.97 -19.18
C LYS A 59 5.78 5.95 -19.79
N SER A 60 4.67 6.26 -19.12
CA SER A 60 3.65 7.20 -19.61
C SER A 60 4.07 8.67 -19.45
N SER A 61 4.98 8.95 -18.52
CA SER A 61 5.46 10.29 -18.15
C SER A 61 6.98 10.34 -18.23
N PRO A 62 7.56 10.47 -19.46
CA PRO A 62 9.01 10.45 -19.65
C PRO A 62 9.72 11.53 -18.83
N GLY A 63 10.68 11.13 -18.03
CA GLY A 63 11.44 11.98 -17.11
C GLY A 63 10.91 12.02 -15.68
N SER A 64 9.76 11.42 -15.40
CA SER A 64 9.28 11.15 -14.04
C SER A 64 9.97 9.92 -13.46
N GLN A 65 10.24 9.95 -12.17
CA GLN A 65 10.80 8.83 -11.40
C GLN A 65 10.02 8.68 -10.09
N VAL A 66 9.92 7.45 -9.59
CA VAL A 66 9.30 7.16 -8.29
C VAL A 66 10.31 6.49 -7.36
N GLU A 67 10.56 7.12 -6.23
CA GLU A 67 11.32 6.52 -5.14
C GLU A 67 10.37 5.81 -4.18
N LEU A 68 10.50 4.49 -4.09
CA LEU A 68 9.59 3.64 -3.34
C LEU A 68 10.11 3.31 -1.93
N PHE A 69 9.31 3.61 -0.90
CA PHE A 69 9.39 2.95 0.40
C PHE A 69 8.18 2.04 0.57
N ARG A 70 8.39 0.74 0.59
CA ARG A 70 7.36 -0.28 0.77
C ARG A 70 7.61 -1.08 2.05
N ALA A 71 6.58 -1.20 2.91
CA ALA A 71 6.62 -2.01 4.11
C ALA A 71 5.18 -2.44 4.51
N PRO A 72 4.99 -3.49 5.32
CA PRO A 72 3.71 -3.78 5.95
C PRO A 72 3.18 -2.58 6.73
N THR A 73 1.84 -2.50 6.90
CA THR A 73 1.17 -1.31 7.48
C THR A 73 1.76 -0.88 8.83
N GLY A 74 2.09 -1.82 9.72
CA GLY A 74 2.70 -1.49 11.01
C GLY A 74 4.05 -0.77 10.88
N GLU A 75 4.92 -1.24 9.98
CA GLU A 75 6.22 -0.61 9.72
C GLU A 75 6.07 0.72 8.97
N LEU A 76 5.11 0.81 8.03
CA LEU A 76 4.75 2.05 7.35
C LEU A 76 4.33 3.12 8.37
N ASN A 77 3.45 2.77 9.32
CA ASN A 77 3.02 3.65 10.39
C ASN A 77 4.19 4.13 11.26
N ALA A 78 5.12 3.22 11.60
CA ALA A 78 6.32 3.57 12.36
C ALA A 78 7.22 4.55 11.59
N ARG A 79 7.36 4.36 10.27
CA ARG A 79 8.12 5.27 9.39
C ARG A 79 7.47 6.64 9.32
N VAL A 80 6.17 6.73 9.03
CA VAL A 80 5.42 7.99 8.98
C VAL A 80 5.52 8.73 10.32
N ALA A 81 5.35 8.05 11.44
CA ALA A 81 5.48 8.65 12.76
C ALA A 81 6.92 9.13 13.05
N ALA A 82 7.95 8.44 12.54
CA ALA A 82 9.34 8.89 12.69
C ALA A 82 9.62 10.15 11.86
N ASP A 83 9.13 10.21 10.63
CA ASP A 83 9.26 11.37 9.76
C ASP A 83 8.54 12.60 10.37
N ALA A 84 7.29 12.44 10.82
CA ALA A 84 6.52 13.51 11.48
C ALA A 84 7.25 14.09 12.70
N ARG A 85 7.87 13.24 13.53
CA ARG A 85 8.70 13.71 14.68
C ARG A 85 10.00 14.38 14.25
N SER A 86 10.47 14.13 13.03
CA SER A 86 11.74 14.66 12.50
C SER A 86 11.58 15.94 11.69
N GLY A 87 10.38 16.52 11.65
CA GLY A 87 10.13 17.83 11.05
C GLY A 87 9.28 17.81 9.77
N GLY A 88 8.63 16.72 9.44
CA GLY A 88 7.70 16.60 8.34
C GLY A 88 7.79 15.26 7.61
N LEU A 89 6.76 14.95 6.86
CA LEU A 89 6.67 13.72 6.08
C LEU A 89 7.66 13.78 4.90
N ARG A 90 8.40 12.72 4.66
CA ARG A 90 9.33 12.64 3.53
C ARG A 90 8.67 12.08 2.26
N ALA A 91 7.52 11.46 2.38
CA ALA A 91 6.76 11.00 1.25
C ALA A 91 6.02 12.17 0.58
N ASP A 92 5.94 12.15 -0.74
CA ASP A 92 5.06 13.01 -1.52
C ASP A 92 3.65 12.41 -1.61
N VAL A 93 3.59 11.08 -1.67
CA VAL A 93 2.35 10.32 -1.79
C VAL A 93 2.37 9.17 -0.80
N ILE A 94 1.24 8.97 -0.11
CA ILE A 94 0.98 7.75 0.66
C ILE A 94 -0.13 6.95 -0.02
N TRP A 95 0.13 5.67 -0.26
CA TRP A 95 -0.88 4.69 -0.64
C TRP A 95 -1.04 3.69 0.50
N ALA A 96 -2.02 3.93 1.36
CA ALA A 96 -2.35 3.06 2.47
C ALA A 96 -3.16 1.82 2.02
N CYS A 97 -3.24 0.82 2.87
CA CYS A 97 -3.94 -0.43 2.58
C CYS A 97 -5.31 -0.54 3.29
N ASP A 98 -5.69 0.47 4.04
CA ASP A 98 -7.01 0.60 4.68
C ASP A 98 -7.35 2.06 4.96
N PRO A 99 -8.65 2.40 5.04
CA PRO A 99 -9.09 3.77 5.27
C PRO A 99 -8.84 4.29 6.69
N LEU A 100 -8.72 3.43 7.71
CA LEU A 100 -8.45 3.87 9.09
C LEU A 100 -7.03 4.40 9.23
N THR A 101 -6.06 3.70 8.67
CA THR A 101 -4.67 4.15 8.61
C THR A 101 -4.58 5.50 7.90
N MET A 102 -5.25 5.64 6.74
CA MET A 102 -5.25 6.90 6.00
C MET A 102 -5.95 8.01 6.78
N GLN A 103 -7.09 7.73 7.41
CA GLN A 103 -7.78 8.73 8.24
C GLN A 103 -6.91 9.20 9.40
N GLY A 104 -6.16 8.28 10.03
CA GLY A 104 -5.19 8.66 11.06
C GLY A 104 -4.09 9.61 10.57
N TYR A 105 -3.69 9.54 9.31
CA TYR A 105 -2.76 10.51 8.72
C TYR A 105 -3.44 11.84 8.39
N VAL A 106 -4.71 11.82 7.97
CA VAL A 106 -5.51 13.03 7.77
C VAL A 106 -5.71 13.78 9.10
N ASP A 107 -6.06 13.07 10.16
CA ASP A 107 -6.29 13.63 11.50
C ASP A 107 -5.03 14.27 12.10
N GLN A 108 -3.85 13.80 11.69
CA GLN A 108 -2.55 14.37 12.05
C GLN A 108 -2.09 15.48 11.09
N ASP A 109 -2.93 15.88 10.13
CA ASP A 109 -2.64 16.88 9.09
C ASP A 109 -1.40 16.57 8.24
N LEU A 110 -1.09 15.27 8.06
CA LEU A 110 0.06 14.80 7.27
C LEU A 110 -0.26 14.69 5.78
N VAL A 111 -1.52 14.36 5.44
CA VAL A 111 -1.98 14.14 4.06
C VAL A 111 -3.32 14.81 3.80
N GLY A 112 -3.68 14.98 2.52
CA GLY A 112 -4.98 15.48 2.09
C GLY A 112 -4.94 16.90 1.53
N GLY A 113 -6.13 17.52 1.43
CA GLY A 113 -6.30 18.86 0.85
C GLY A 113 -6.24 18.92 -0.67
N TRP A 114 -6.10 17.77 -1.34
CA TRP A 114 -6.18 17.64 -2.79
C TRP A 114 -6.62 16.23 -3.19
N THR A 115 -7.45 16.16 -4.19
CA THR A 115 -7.84 14.92 -4.89
C THR A 115 -7.77 15.15 -6.40
N PRO A 116 -7.58 14.10 -7.22
CA PRO A 116 -7.49 14.27 -8.67
C PRO A 116 -8.79 14.85 -9.25
N PRO A 117 -8.71 15.65 -10.34
CA PRO A 117 -9.87 16.30 -10.94
C PRO A 117 -10.98 15.34 -11.38
N ASP A 118 -10.64 14.08 -11.71
CA ASP A 118 -11.56 13.03 -12.12
C ASP A 118 -11.91 12.03 -11.00
N ALA A 119 -11.63 12.40 -9.73
CA ALA A 119 -11.98 11.57 -8.58
C ALA A 119 -13.46 11.18 -8.54
N ASP A 120 -14.35 11.98 -9.14
CA ASP A 120 -15.78 11.69 -9.24
C ASP A 120 -16.10 10.43 -10.07
N ALA A 121 -15.16 9.95 -10.87
CA ALA A 121 -15.29 8.67 -11.56
C ALA A 121 -15.11 7.46 -10.60
N ILE A 122 -14.57 7.66 -9.40
CA ILE A 122 -14.47 6.64 -8.35
C ILE A 122 -15.74 6.71 -7.48
N PRO A 123 -16.37 5.59 -7.14
CA PRO A 123 -17.57 5.56 -6.29
C PRO A 123 -17.37 6.30 -4.96
N ALA A 124 -18.43 6.95 -4.48
CA ALA A 124 -18.38 7.83 -3.32
C ALA A 124 -17.93 7.12 -2.03
N GLU A 125 -18.22 5.83 -1.92
CA GLU A 125 -17.79 4.98 -0.78
C GLU A 125 -16.28 4.78 -0.69
N PHE A 126 -15.53 5.02 -1.78
CA PHE A 126 -14.07 4.88 -1.83
C PHE A 126 -13.33 6.23 -1.80
N ARG A 127 -14.01 7.35 -1.58
CA ARG A 127 -13.35 8.66 -1.63
C ARG A 127 -13.86 9.62 -0.57
N THR A 128 -12.98 10.56 -0.20
CA THR A 128 -13.28 11.71 0.63
C THR A 128 -12.71 12.97 -0.02
N GLU A 129 -12.78 14.11 0.64
CA GLU A 129 -12.09 15.33 0.20
C GLU A 129 -10.56 15.25 0.36
N ASN A 130 -10.05 14.27 1.10
CA ASN A 130 -8.63 14.16 1.46
C ASN A 130 -7.89 13.01 0.75
N TYR A 131 -8.63 12.01 0.26
CA TYR A 131 -8.04 10.83 -0.38
C TYR A 131 -9.01 10.14 -1.34
N VAL A 132 -8.47 9.29 -2.18
CA VAL A 132 -9.21 8.46 -3.14
C VAL A 132 -8.76 7.01 -3.07
N GLY A 133 -9.70 6.08 -3.01
CA GLY A 133 -9.43 4.64 -3.03
C GLY A 133 -8.95 4.19 -4.41
N ALA A 134 -7.83 3.50 -4.46
CA ALA A 134 -7.24 3.03 -5.71
C ALA A 134 -7.51 1.55 -6.00
N ALA A 135 -7.59 0.73 -4.95
CA ALA A 135 -7.78 -0.71 -5.07
C ALA A 135 -8.66 -1.25 -3.94
N VAL A 136 -9.35 -2.36 -4.20
CA VAL A 136 -10.03 -3.14 -3.16
C VAL A 136 -9.22 -4.41 -2.91
N LEU A 137 -9.06 -4.77 -1.65
CA LEU A 137 -8.57 -6.06 -1.18
C LEU A 137 -9.77 -6.85 -0.66
N TYR A 138 -9.89 -8.11 -1.04
CA TYR A 138 -10.90 -9.01 -0.49
C TYR A 138 -10.23 -10.03 0.42
N MET A 139 -10.56 -10.04 1.71
CA MET A 139 -10.17 -11.12 2.60
C MET A 139 -11.06 -12.32 2.29
N VAL A 140 -10.43 -13.45 2.00
CA VAL A 140 -11.04 -14.71 1.58
C VAL A 140 -10.44 -15.88 2.37
N ALA A 141 -11.00 -17.07 2.24
CA ALA A 141 -10.37 -18.29 2.72
C ALA A 141 -9.51 -18.92 1.62
N VAL A 142 -8.30 -19.32 1.97
CA VAL A 142 -7.44 -20.20 1.17
C VAL A 142 -7.40 -21.56 1.83
N HIS A 143 -7.42 -22.62 1.04
CA HIS A 143 -7.26 -23.99 1.55
C HIS A 143 -6.44 -24.85 0.59
N ARG A 144 -5.87 -25.94 1.10
CA ARG A 144 -5.22 -26.96 0.27
C ARG A 144 -6.27 -27.71 -0.55
N VAL A 145 -5.94 -28.09 -1.77
CA VAL A 145 -6.86 -28.81 -2.66
C VAL A 145 -7.23 -30.22 -2.17
N ASP A 146 -6.48 -30.78 -1.22
CA ASP A 146 -6.70 -32.11 -0.65
C ASP A 146 -7.48 -32.10 0.68
N VAL A 147 -7.95 -30.92 1.14
CA VAL A 147 -8.83 -30.78 2.30
C VAL A 147 -10.18 -30.19 1.88
N PRO A 148 -11.27 -30.38 2.67
CA PRO A 148 -12.56 -29.77 2.37
C PRO A 148 -12.44 -28.25 2.18
N ALA A 149 -13.31 -27.65 1.36
CA ALA A 149 -13.36 -26.20 1.16
C ALA A 149 -14.26 -25.56 2.25
N PRO A 150 -13.79 -24.58 3.03
CA PRO A 150 -14.61 -23.93 4.05
C PRO A 150 -15.63 -22.98 3.39
N GLN A 151 -16.91 -23.35 3.43
CA GLN A 151 -17.97 -22.54 2.80
C GLN A 151 -18.36 -21.33 3.63
N THR A 152 -18.11 -21.36 4.93
CA THR A 152 -18.36 -20.26 5.87
C THR A 152 -17.09 -19.96 6.67
N TRP A 153 -16.99 -18.74 7.17
CA TRP A 153 -15.89 -18.39 8.08
C TRP A 153 -15.90 -19.25 9.37
N SER A 154 -17.10 -19.58 9.86
CA SER A 154 -17.26 -20.40 11.06
C SER A 154 -16.70 -21.82 10.90
N GLU A 155 -16.69 -22.39 9.70
CA GLU A 155 -16.13 -23.73 9.47
C GLU A 155 -14.64 -23.81 9.77
N LEU A 156 -13.88 -22.70 9.66
CA LEU A 156 -12.47 -22.66 10.07
C LEU A 156 -12.27 -22.94 11.58
N THR A 157 -13.31 -22.79 12.39
CA THR A 157 -13.27 -23.15 13.82
C THR A 157 -13.68 -24.59 14.10
N GLY A 158 -14.02 -25.34 13.06
CA GLY A 158 -14.52 -26.72 13.14
C GLY A 158 -13.40 -27.78 13.21
N PRO A 159 -13.77 -29.03 13.53
CA PRO A 159 -12.81 -30.12 13.73
C PRO A 159 -12.03 -30.50 12.47
N ASP A 160 -12.57 -30.24 11.28
CA ASP A 160 -11.90 -30.56 10.00
C ASP A 160 -10.62 -29.75 9.79
N TYR A 161 -10.47 -28.63 10.50
CA TYR A 161 -9.32 -27.73 10.42
C TYR A 161 -8.54 -27.64 11.75
N ALA A 162 -8.76 -28.55 12.68
CA ALA A 162 -8.13 -28.50 13.99
C ALA A 162 -6.59 -28.48 13.89
N GLY A 163 -5.97 -27.43 14.45
CA GLY A 163 -4.52 -27.22 14.41
C GLY A 163 -3.96 -26.85 13.03
N GLY A 164 -4.81 -26.63 12.02
CA GLY A 164 -4.39 -26.42 10.63
C GLY A 164 -4.79 -25.06 10.04
N VAL A 165 -5.20 -24.07 10.83
CA VAL A 165 -5.60 -22.74 10.34
C VAL A 165 -4.53 -21.70 10.63
N ALA A 166 -4.24 -20.84 9.64
CA ALA A 166 -3.43 -19.64 9.83
C ALA A 166 -4.26 -18.36 9.63
N VAL A 167 -4.01 -17.37 10.47
CA VAL A 167 -4.62 -16.03 10.36
C VAL A 167 -3.56 -14.94 10.37
N PRO A 168 -3.70 -13.87 9.60
CA PRO A 168 -2.74 -12.77 9.59
C PRO A 168 -2.93 -11.86 10.82
N ASP A 169 -1.84 -11.23 11.25
CA ASP A 169 -1.82 -10.33 12.41
C ASP A 169 -2.47 -8.97 12.07
N PRO A 170 -3.56 -8.58 12.74
CA PRO A 170 -4.23 -7.30 12.51
C PRO A 170 -3.42 -6.08 12.99
N SER A 171 -2.38 -6.27 13.81
CA SER A 171 -1.47 -5.18 14.19
C SER A 171 -0.43 -4.88 13.10
N VAL A 172 -0.21 -5.82 12.18
CA VAL A 172 0.78 -5.74 11.08
C VAL A 172 0.11 -5.50 9.74
N ALA A 173 -0.97 -6.22 9.45
CA ALA A 173 -1.63 -6.21 8.15
C ALA A 173 -2.99 -5.50 8.20
N ALA A 174 -3.14 -4.45 7.39
CA ALA A 174 -4.36 -3.65 7.27
C ALA A 174 -5.60 -4.48 6.89
N SER A 175 -5.44 -5.46 5.99
CA SER A 175 -6.53 -6.35 5.59
C SER A 175 -7.00 -7.24 6.74
N ALA A 176 -6.08 -7.69 7.60
CA ALA A 176 -6.43 -8.42 8.82
C ALA A 176 -7.16 -7.53 9.83
N LEU A 177 -6.74 -6.26 9.97
CA LEU A 177 -7.45 -5.28 10.80
C LEU A 177 -8.88 -5.04 10.29
N GLY A 178 -9.06 -4.90 8.98
CA GLY A 178 -10.38 -4.76 8.38
C GLY A 178 -11.27 -5.99 8.63
N ALA A 179 -10.73 -7.19 8.48
CA ALA A 179 -11.45 -8.42 8.79
C ALA A 179 -11.80 -8.52 10.29
N LEU A 180 -10.85 -8.22 11.18
CA LEU A 180 -11.11 -8.17 12.62
C LEU A 180 -12.25 -7.20 12.94
N GLY A 181 -12.22 -5.99 12.37
CA GLY A 181 -13.28 -5.00 12.57
C GLY A 181 -14.64 -5.46 12.08
N TYR A 182 -14.69 -6.15 10.94
CA TYR A 182 -15.93 -6.76 10.44
C TYR A 182 -16.47 -7.81 11.41
N PHE A 183 -15.64 -8.77 11.80
CA PHE A 183 -16.07 -9.85 12.71
C PHE A 183 -16.48 -9.31 14.09
N ALA A 184 -15.70 -8.42 14.67
CA ALA A 184 -16.00 -7.84 15.98
C ALA A 184 -17.33 -7.08 15.99
N GLY A 185 -17.66 -6.37 14.91
CA GLY A 185 -18.91 -5.64 14.75
C GLY A 185 -20.10 -6.50 14.30
N ASN A 186 -19.89 -7.76 13.92
CA ASN A 186 -20.95 -8.65 13.46
C ASN A 186 -21.52 -9.48 14.62
N PRO A 187 -22.83 -9.39 14.92
CA PRO A 187 -23.45 -10.12 16.05
C PRO A 187 -23.33 -11.65 16.00
N GLU A 188 -23.14 -12.23 14.81
CA GLU A 188 -22.98 -13.68 14.64
C GLU A 188 -21.59 -14.19 15.03
N TYR A 189 -20.60 -13.31 14.98
CA TYR A 189 -19.18 -13.64 15.19
C TYR A 189 -18.63 -13.05 16.49
N GLY A 190 -18.66 -11.75 16.62
CA GLY A 190 -17.93 -11.05 17.67
C GLY A 190 -16.42 -11.28 17.59
N VAL A 191 -15.67 -10.70 18.51
CA VAL A 191 -14.23 -10.98 18.67
C VAL A 191 -13.99 -12.43 19.12
N ASP A 192 -15.01 -13.07 19.72
CA ASP A 192 -14.99 -14.49 20.14
C ASP A 192 -14.75 -15.47 19.00
N PHE A 193 -14.99 -15.08 17.74
CA PHE A 193 -14.61 -15.85 16.57
C PHE A 193 -13.11 -16.17 16.58
N TYR A 194 -12.27 -15.20 16.89
CA TYR A 194 -10.82 -15.43 17.01
C TYR A 194 -10.45 -16.27 18.23
N GLY A 195 -11.22 -16.15 19.31
CA GLY A 195 -11.12 -17.08 20.44
C GLY A 195 -11.48 -18.53 20.07
N ALA A 196 -12.48 -18.71 19.21
CA ALA A 196 -12.83 -20.04 18.69
C ALA A 196 -11.73 -20.59 17.76
N LEU A 197 -11.15 -19.77 16.89
CA LEU A 197 -9.99 -20.13 16.06
C LEU A 197 -8.80 -20.56 16.93
N GLN A 198 -8.47 -19.80 17.97
CA GLN A 198 -7.39 -20.12 18.91
C GLN A 198 -7.65 -21.46 19.63
N ARG A 199 -8.86 -21.68 20.14
CA ARG A 199 -9.23 -22.98 20.78
C ARG A 199 -9.14 -24.14 19.80
N ASN A 200 -9.36 -23.90 18.50
CA ASN A 200 -9.18 -24.88 17.44
C ASN A 200 -7.72 -25.04 16.99
N GLY A 201 -6.78 -24.35 17.64
CA GLY A 201 -5.35 -24.44 17.36
C GLY A 201 -4.89 -23.61 16.18
N ALA A 202 -5.61 -22.54 15.82
CA ALA A 202 -5.17 -21.61 14.80
C ALA A 202 -3.89 -20.87 15.21
N VAL A 203 -3.05 -20.55 14.22
CA VAL A 203 -1.77 -19.87 14.40
C VAL A 203 -1.83 -18.50 13.76
N GLN A 204 -1.33 -17.48 14.47
CA GLN A 204 -1.11 -16.15 13.90
C GLN A 204 0.20 -16.13 13.11
N VAL A 205 0.19 -15.52 11.92
CA VAL A 205 1.35 -15.18 11.10
C VAL A 205 1.34 -13.69 10.75
N SER A 206 2.45 -13.13 10.27
CA SER A 206 2.56 -11.68 10.09
C SER A 206 1.60 -11.13 9.03
N THR A 207 1.53 -11.78 7.87
CA THR A 207 0.83 -11.22 6.69
C THR A 207 -0.09 -12.24 6.01
N PRO A 208 -1.07 -11.79 5.20
CA PRO A 208 -1.85 -12.69 4.33
C PRO A 208 -0.99 -13.51 3.37
N ASP A 209 0.13 -12.96 2.89
CA ASP A 209 1.05 -13.67 2.00
C ASP A 209 1.74 -14.84 2.74
N ASP A 210 2.04 -14.66 4.05
CA ASP A 210 2.59 -15.74 4.88
C ASP A 210 1.55 -16.86 5.08
N VAL A 211 0.26 -16.51 5.23
CA VAL A 211 -0.84 -17.51 5.27
C VAL A 211 -0.86 -18.28 3.97
N THR A 212 -0.92 -17.61 2.83
CA THR A 212 -0.96 -18.25 1.50
C THR A 212 0.24 -19.17 1.29
N THR A 213 1.43 -18.70 1.62
CA THR A 213 2.68 -19.46 1.50
C THR A 213 2.65 -20.69 2.40
N GLY A 214 2.24 -20.54 3.65
CA GLY A 214 2.15 -21.66 4.60
C GLY A 214 1.14 -22.74 4.18
N VAL A 215 -0.01 -22.34 3.62
CA VAL A 215 -0.99 -23.28 3.06
C VAL A 215 -0.42 -23.96 1.80
N ALA A 216 0.21 -23.21 0.89
CA ALA A 216 0.82 -23.75 -0.32
C ALA A 216 1.93 -24.77 0.00
N GLN A 217 2.69 -24.55 1.06
CA GLN A 217 3.74 -25.47 1.53
C GLN A 217 3.22 -26.65 2.36
N GLY A 218 1.91 -26.68 2.68
CA GLY A 218 1.30 -27.72 3.48
C GLY A 218 1.60 -27.61 4.99
N ILE A 219 2.08 -26.46 5.46
CA ILE A 219 2.25 -26.18 6.89
C ILE A 219 0.88 -26.01 7.54
N TYR A 220 -0.06 -25.36 6.83
CA TYR A 220 -1.44 -25.18 7.24
C TYR A 220 -2.39 -25.85 6.25
N GLN A 221 -3.59 -26.19 6.70
CA GLN A 221 -4.65 -26.78 5.88
C GLN A 221 -5.46 -25.70 5.18
N ALA A 222 -5.74 -24.59 5.89
CA ALA A 222 -6.49 -23.44 5.44
C ALA A 222 -6.05 -22.16 6.15
N GLY A 223 -6.58 -21.02 5.73
CA GLY A 223 -6.34 -19.75 6.42
C GLY A 223 -7.07 -18.58 5.81
N MET A 224 -6.97 -17.44 6.49
CA MET A 224 -7.53 -16.18 6.06
C MET A 224 -6.45 -15.38 5.29
N THR A 225 -6.71 -15.05 4.03
CA THR A 225 -5.76 -14.33 3.19
C THR A 225 -6.46 -13.36 2.24
N THR A 226 -5.69 -12.62 1.44
CA THR A 226 -6.26 -11.78 0.38
C THR A 226 -6.45 -12.56 -0.92
N ALA A 227 -7.53 -12.26 -1.63
CA ALA A 227 -7.87 -12.96 -2.87
C ALA A 227 -6.76 -12.88 -3.92
N ASN A 228 -6.12 -11.71 -4.07
CA ASN A 228 -4.99 -11.55 -5.00
C ASN A 228 -3.80 -12.46 -4.66
N SER A 229 -3.45 -12.59 -3.38
CA SER A 229 -2.37 -13.48 -2.92
C SER A 229 -2.71 -14.96 -3.22
N ALA A 230 -3.92 -15.40 -2.85
CA ALA A 230 -4.34 -16.78 -3.06
C ALA A 230 -4.46 -17.15 -4.54
N TYR A 231 -5.06 -16.26 -5.37
CA TYR A 231 -5.16 -16.50 -6.81
C TYR A 231 -3.80 -16.46 -7.51
N ALA A 232 -2.86 -15.64 -7.07
CA ALA A 232 -1.49 -15.64 -7.58
C ALA A 232 -0.83 -17.00 -7.32
N ALA A 233 -0.86 -17.50 -6.09
CA ALA A 233 -0.31 -18.80 -5.73
C ALA A 233 -0.96 -19.94 -6.54
N LYS A 234 -2.29 -19.92 -6.70
CA LYS A 234 -3.02 -20.90 -7.52
C LYS A 234 -2.57 -20.84 -8.99
N LYS A 235 -2.44 -19.65 -9.56
CA LYS A 235 -1.97 -19.43 -10.93
C LYS A 235 -0.56 -19.95 -11.14
N ASP A 236 0.30 -19.82 -10.13
CA ASP A 236 1.67 -20.29 -10.16
C ASP A 236 1.78 -21.81 -9.90
N GLY A 237 0.65 -22.51 -9.81
CA GLY A 237 0.59 -23.97 -9.69
C GLY A 237 0.70 -24.51 -8.27
N SER A 238 0.59 -23.66 -7.24
CA SER A 238 0.51 -24.12 -5.86
C SER A 238 -0.75 -24.96 -5.62
N PRO A 239 -0.71 -26.01 -4.76
CA PRO A 239 -1.84 -26.89 -4.49
C PRO A 239 -2.86 -26.27 -3.55
N VAL A 240 -3.35 -25.07 -3.89
CA VAL A 240 -4.32 -24.30 -3.11
C VAL A 240 -5.56 -23.96 -3.94
N ASP A 241 -6.68 -23.75 -3.25
CA ASP A 241 -7.89 -23.18 -3.83
C ASP A 241 -8.44 -22.06 -2.95
N VAL A 242 -9.36 -21.26 -3.52
CA VAL A 242 -9.86 -20.03 -2.94
C VAL A 242 -11.36 -20.15 -2.75
N VAL A 243 -11.84 -19.83 -1.56
CA VAL A 243 -13.26 -19.74 -1.25
C VAL A 243 -13.60 -18.31 -0.86
N TRP A 244 -14.74 -17.84 -1.34
CA TRP A 244 -15.42 -16.63 -0.90
C TRP A 244 -16.48 -17.05 0.13
N PRO A 245 -16.14 -17.06 1.43
CA PRO A 245 -17.02 -17.72 2.42
C PRO A 245 -18.27 -16.88 2.71
N GLU A 246 -19.35 -17.54 3.08
CA GLU A 246 -20.48 -16.86 3.69
C GLU A 246 -20.13 -16.31 5.09
N PRO A 247 -20.70 -15.14 5.48
CA PRO A 247 -21.69 -14.33 4.76
C PRO A 247 -21.07 -13.41 3.72
N GLY A 248 -19.76 -13.37 3.55
CA GLY A 248 -19.06 -12.64 2.49
C GLY A 248 -17.57 -12.53 2.69
N ALA A 249 -16.84 -12.41 1.59
CA ALA A 249 -15.46 -11.96 1.63
C ALA A 249 -15.41 -10.51 2.13
N VAL A 250 -14.48 -10.19 3.03
CA VAL A 250 -14.43 -8.85 3.61
C VAL A 250 -13.66 -7.92 2.68
N ALA A 251 -14.34 -6.87 2.19
CA ALA A 251 -13.78 -5.86 1.31
C ALA A 251 -13.11 -4.74 2.09
N ILE A 252 -11.83 -4.49 1.79
CA ILE A 252 -11.02 -3.41 2.35
C ILE A 252 -10.45 -2.61 1.18
N TYR A 253 -10.64 -1.29 1.15
CA TYR A 253 -10.02 -0.49 0.10
C TYR A 253 -8.75 0.21 0.56
N GLY A 254 -7.80 0.36 -0.38
CA GLY A 254 -6.54 1.05 -0.17
C GLY A 254 -6.61 2.49 -0.69
N PRO A 255 -6.65 3.51 0.19
CA PRO A 255 -6.68 4.91 -0.21
C PRO A 255 -5.31 5.45 -0.57
N LEU A 256 -5.31 6.43 -1.48
CA LEU A 256 -4.15 7.16 -1.98
C LEU A 256 -4.34 8.65 -1.66
N ALA A 257 -3.34 9.31 -1.08
CA ALA A 257 -3.39 10.70 -0.70
C ALA A 257 -2.08 11.44 -1.00
N LEU A 258 -2.20 12.73 -1.27
CA LEU A 258 -1.09 13.67 -1.39
C LEU A 258 -0.61 14.09 0.01
N ALA A 259 0.69 14.09 0.24
CA ALA A 259 1.27 14.67 1.45
C ALA A 259 1.05 16.20 1.48
N ARG A 260 0.77 16.75 2.67
CA ARG A 260 0.55 18.20 2.84
C ARG A 260 1.77 19.02 2.41
N ASP A 261 2.96 18.56 2.75
CA ASP A 261 4.21 19.25 2.41
C ASP A 261 4.50 19.21 0.90
N SER A 262 3.84 18.34 0.15
CA SER A 262 3.99 18.18 -1.32
C SER A 262 2.81 18.78 -2.10
N ALA A 263 2.03 19.69 -1.48
CA ALA A 263 0.85 20.30 -2.09
C ALA A 263 1.13 20.99 -3.43
N ASP A 264 2.35 21.46 -3.67
CA ASP A 264 2.80 22.09 -4.91
C ASP A 264 3.47 21.12 -5.90
N SER A 265 3.69 19.86 -5.52
CA SER A 265 4.32 18.85 -6.38
C SER A 265 3.37 18.41 -7.50
N GLN A 266 3.62 18.86 -8.72
CA GLN A 266 2.86 18.43 -9.89
C GLN A 266 3.12 16.96 -10.19
N ALA A 267 4.36 16.47 -10.03
CA ALA A 267 4.72 15.08 -10.25
C ALA A 267 3.94 14.12 -9.33
N ALA A 268 3.78 14.46 -8.04
CA ALA A 268 2.98 13.69 -7.10
C ALA A 268 1.48 13.65 -7.50
N LYS A 269 0.94 14.80 -7.92
CA LYS A 269 -0.44 14.90 -8.43
C LYS A 269 -0.65 14.09 -9.69
N ASP A 270 0.31 14.10 -10.61
CA ASP A 270 0.28 13.33 -11.85
C ASP A 270 0.34 11.82 -11.54
N PHE A 271 1.15 11.40 -10.57
CA PHE A 271 1.19 10.02 -10.12
C PHE A 271 -0.16 9.56 -9.54
N ILE A 272 -0.76 10.33 -8.64
CA ILE A 272 -2.07 9.99 -8.07
C ILE A 272 -3.14 9.93 -9.16
N SER A 273 -3.17 10.92 -10.07
CA SER A 273 -4.12 10.95 -11.19
C SER A 273 -3.93 9.75 -12.12
N PHE A 274 -2.68 9.35 -12.38
CA PHE A 274 -2.38 8.15 -13.16
C PHE A 274 -2.92 6.87 -12.49
N VAL A 275 -2.66 6.68 -11.19
CA VAL A 275 -3.06 5.47 -10.46
C VAL A 275 -4.58 5.28 -10.47
N VAL A 276 -5.36 6.34 -10.28
CA VAL A 276 -6.83 6.26 -10.24
C VAL A 276 -7.47 6.45 -11.63
N GLY A 277 -6.69 6.85 -12.61
CA GLY A 277 -7.11 6.95 -14.01
C GLY A 277 -7.29 5.57 -14.66
N GLU A 278 -7.95 5.53 -15.81
CA GLU A 278 -8.26 4.28 -16.52
C GLU A 278 -7.01 3.44 -16.82
N GLN A 279 -5.90 4.10 -17.19
CA GLN A 279 -4.64 3.43 -17.51
C GLN A 279 -4.03 2.76 -16.28
N GLY A 280 -3.90 3.49 -15.16
CA GLY A 280 -3.36 2.93 -13.91
C GLY A 280 -4.26 1.83 -13.35
N GLN A 281 -5.57 2.01 -13.39
CA GLN A 281 -6.54 1.00 -12.96
C GLN A 281 -6.47 -0.26 -13.83
N THR A 282 -6.19 -0.13 -15.13
CA THR A 282 -5.95 -1.29 -16.02
C THR A 282 -4.65 -2.02 -15.65
N VAL A 283 -3.59 -1.30 -15.32
CA VAL A 283 -2.33 -1.90 -14.82
C VAL A 283 -2.57 -2.64 -13.51
N LEU A 284 -3.32 -2.04 -12.60
CA LEU A 284 -3.69 -2.61 -11.32
C LEU A 284 -4.45 -3.94 -11.49
N ALA A 285 -5.44 -3.95 -12.39
CA ALA A 285 -6.19 -5.16 -12.74
C ALA A 285 -5.30 -6.26 -13.32
N ALA A 286 -4.38 -5.90 -14.22
CA ALA A 286 -3.44 -6.83 -14.83
C ALA A 286 -2.46 -7.43 -13.80
N ALA A 287 -2.14 -6.69 -12.75
CA ALA A 287 -1.35 -7.16 -11.60
C ALA A 287 -2.15 -8.04 -10.62
N GLY A 288 -3.42 -8.33 -10.90
CA GLY A 288 -4.28 -9.17 -10.07
C GLY A 288 -4.98 -8.45 -8.91
N SER A 289 -4.94 -7.12 -8.88
CA SER A 289 -5.66 -6.32 -7.89
C SER A 289 -7.02 -5.86 -8.43
N TYR A 290 -7.94 -5.53 -7.54
CA TYR A 290 -9.32 -5.17 -7.90
C TYR A 290 -9.45 -3.65 -8.01
N PRO A 291 -9.72 -3.11 -9.24
CA PRO A 291 -9.89 -1.68 -9.45
C PRO A 291 -11.07 -1.09 -8.70
N THR A 292 -10.96 0.18 -8.30
CA THR A 292 -12.11 0.94 -7.78
C THR A 292 -12.87 1.68 -8.88
N ARG A 293 -12.24 1.90 -10.05
CA ARG A 293 -12.85 2.64 -11.17
C ARG A 293 -13.86 1.77 -11.92
N PRO A 294 -15.14 2.16 -12.00
CA PRO A 294 -16.13 1.44 -12.78
C PRO A 294 -15.75 1.36 -14.26
N GLY A 295 -16.08 0.24 -14.89
CA GLY A 295 -15.80 0.02 -16.31
C GLY A 295 -14.39 -0.51 -16.61
N VAL A 296 -13.47 -0.51 -15.66
CA VAL A 296 -12.19 -1.22 -15.77
C VAL A 296 -12.40 -2.66 -15.30
N PRO A 297 -12.24 -3.66 -16.18
CA PRO A 297 -12.40 -5.05 -15.80
C PRO A 297 -11.24 -5.47 -14.88
N GLY A 298 -11.59 -5.91 -13.67
CA GLY A 298 -10.66 -6.46 -12.68
C GLY A 298 -10.55 -7.98 -12.75
N PRO A 299 -9.82 -8.60 -11.81
CA PRO A 299 -9.85 -10.04 -11.62
C PRO A 299 -11.28 -10.53 -11.38
N THR A 300 -11.57 -11.76 -11.80
CA THR A 300 -12.92 -12.32 -11.66
C THR A 300 -13.27 -12.51 -10.19
N ILE A 301 -14.38 -11.92 -9.76
CA ILE A 301 -15.09 -12.31 -8.56
C ILE A 301 -16.05 -13.42 -8.99
N PRO A 302 -16.11 -14.57 -8.33
CA PRO A 302 -17.02 -15.65 -8.70
C PRO A 302 -18.47 -15.15 -8.74
N ASP A 303 -19.27 -15.64 -9.70
CA ASP A 303 -20.66 -15.25 -9.84
C ASP A 303 -21.44 -15.53 -8.54
N GLY A 304 -22.10 -14.50 -8.02
CA GLY A 304 -22.86 -14.59 -6.77
C GLY A 304 -22.01 -14.69 -5.51
N ALA A 305 -20.68 -14.52 -5.60
CA ALA A 305 -19.84 -14.52 -4.41
C ALA A 305 -20.26 -13.39 -3.46
N PRO A 306 -20.52 -13.70 -2.20
CA PRO A 306 -20.93 -12.70 -1.24
C PRO A 306 -19.75 -11.80 -0.86
N VAL A 307 -20.02 -10.51 -0.68
CA VAL A 307 -19.06 -9.49 -0.25
C VAL A 307 -19.68 -8.68 0.88
N VAL A 308 -18.88 -8.43 1.90
CA VAL A 308 -19.22 -7.60 3.05
C VAL A 308 -18.15 -6.55 3.29
N SER A 309 -18.48 -5.48 4.00
CA SER A 309 -17.52 -4.42 4.36
C SER A 309 -17.61 -4.12 5.84
N PRO A 310 -16.49 -3.78 6.51
CA PRO A 310 -16.53 -3.25 7.87
C PRO A 310 -17.28 -1.92 7.94
N ASP A 311 -17.93 -1.64 9.05
CA ASP A 311 -18.30 -0.27 9.41
C ASP A 311 -17.04 0.46 9.87
N TRP A 312 -16.37 1.17 8.96
CA TRP A 312 -15.10 1.83 9.23
C TRP A 312 -15.19 2.88 10.33
N ALA A 313 -16.35 3.53 10.52
CA ALA A 313 -16.53 4.51 11.57
C ALA A 313 -16.58 3.83 12.96
N ALA A 314 -17.32 2.72 13.09
CA ALA A 314 -17.35 1.92 14.30
C ALA A 314 -15.97 1.29 14.59
N VAL A 315 -15.33 0.67 13.58
CA VAL A 315 -13.98 0.09 13.76
C VAL A 315 -12.97 1.14 14.22
N GLY A 316 -13.05 2.37 13.69
CA GLY A 316 -12.15 3.46 14.09
C GLY A 316 -12.33 3.88 15.55
N GLN A 317 -13.58 3.88 16.07
CA GLN A 317 -13.88 4.21 17.46
C GLN A 317 -13.38 3.16 18.44
N ASP A 318 -13.51 1.87 18.07
CA ASP A 318 -13.26 0.74 18.95
C ASP A 318 -11.92 0.03 18.68
N LYS A 319 -11.11 0.55 17.76
CA LYS A 319 -9.89 -0.10 17.24
C LYS A 319 -8.98 -0.65 18.34
N ASP A 320 -8.63 0.18 19.32
CA ASP A 320 -7.67 -0.22 20.36
C ASP A 320 -8.26 -1.28 21.29
N ALA A 321 -9.57 -1.20 21.59
CA ALA A 321 -10.26 -2.20 22.37
C ALA A 321 -10.34 -3.54 21.63
N VAL A 322 -10.75 -3.52 20.37
CA VAL A 322 -10.88 -4.72 19.53
C VAL A 322 -9.52 -5.39 19.30
N LEU A 323 -8.46 -4.62 19.08
CA LEU A 323 -7.09 -5.16 18.99
C LEU A 323 -6.63 -5.76 20.32
N SER A 324 -6.91 -5.09 21.44
CA SER A 324 -6.59 -5.61 22.78
C SER A 324 -7.31 -6.94 23.07
N ASP A 325 -8.58 -7.05 22.71
CA ASP A 325 -9.37 -8.28 22.88
C ASP A 325 -8.84 -9.39 21.97
N TYR A 326 -8.52 -9.09 20.71
CA TYR A 326 -7.88 -10.04 19.80
C TYR A 326 -6.56 -10.58 20.35
N GLN A 327 -5.71 -9.70 20.89
CA GLN A 327 -4.41 -10.08 21.45
C GLN A 327 -4.51 -11.03 22.63
N GLN A 328 -5.63 -11.04 23.38
CA GLN A 328 -5.87 -12.01 24.45
C GLN A 328 -6.02 -13.45 23.92
N PHE A 329 -6.40 -13.61 22.66
CA PHE A 329 -6.56 -14.92 22.02
C PHE A 329 -5.32 -15.34 21.23
N LEU A 330 -4.84 -14.51 20.33
CA LEU A 330 -3.84 -14.89 19.32
C LEU A 330 -2.54 -14.05 19.38
N GLY A 331 -2.46 -13.06 20.25
CA GLY A 331 -1.31 -12.15 20.35
C GLY A 331 -0.16 -12.63 21.26
N GLY A 332 -0.01 -13.94 21.47
CA GLY A 332 0.99 -14.53 22.36
C GLY A 332 2.37 -14.71 21.76
#